data_692427c89a0e677aa0ceaf619eebb297
#
_entry.id   692427c89a0e677aa0ceaf619eebb297
#
_cell.length_a   1.000
_cell.length_b   1.000
_cell.length_c   1.000
_cell.angle_alpha   90.00
_cell.angle_beta   90.00
_cell.angle_gamma   90.00
#
_symmetry.space_group_name_H-M   'P 1'
#
loop_
_entity.id
_entity.type
_entity.pdbx_description
1 polymer ?
#
loop_
_entity_poly.entity_id
_entity_poly.type
_entity_poly.pdbx_seq_one_letter_code
_entity_poly.pdbx_strand_id
1 'polypeptide(L)'
;MPDGGWIFRKECFTLRRNRREARQFQNAYPWMYGDKRVKTVTFIVTHQCNLRCTYCYEHNKSDKKMTLETAKKCVDLLFAEDARNSELVNDTEAHGLIIEFIGGEPFLEIELIDQTMEYFLNRAIELDHRWRTQYMINISTNGTLGEDERIRRFIKKYDGRLSVSVTIDGAKEAHDACRVDLAGNGSYDRAIKMFRAV
;
A
#
# COMPACT_ATOMS: atom_id res chain seq x y z
N MET A 1 -0.52 -31.11 -9.80
CA MET A 1 -0.05 -30.15 -8.77
C MET A 1 0.38 -28.90 -9.51
N PRO A 2 -0.25 -27.74 -9.35
CA PRO A 2 0.19 -26.52 -10.00
C PRO A 2 1.28 -25.87 -9.14
N ASP A 3 2.44 -25.59 -9.77
CA ASP A 3 3.63 -25.01 -9.17
C ASP A 3 3.41 -23.56 -8.74
N GLY A 4 2.82 -23.36 -7.60
CA GLY A 4 2.77 -22.08 -6.91
C GLY A 4 4.10 -21.85 -6.17
N GLY A 5 5.06 -21.20 -6.83
CA GLY A 5 6.33 -20.85 -6.19
C GLY A 5 6.13 -19.74 -5.15
N TRP A 6 6.29 -20.08 -3.89
CA TRP A 6 6.33 -19.15 -2.77
C TRP A 6 7.70 -18.49 -2.68
N ILE A 7 7.75 -17.16 -2.65
CA ILE A 7 9.01 -16.44 -2.34
C ILE A 7 8.95 -16.04 -0.87
N PHE A 8 9.73 -16.73 -0.05
CA PHE A 8 9.92 -16.39 1.36
C PHE A 8 10.89 -15.22 1.49
N ARG A 9 10.46 -14.07 2.02
CA ARG A 9 11.36 -13.17 2.74
C ARG A 9 11.15 -13.40 4.23
N LYS A 10 12.25 -13.44 4.99
CA LYS A 10 12.24 -13.67 6.46
C LYS A 10 11.20 -12.77 7.11
N GLU A 11 10.08 -13.22 7.56
CA GLU A 11 9.08 -12.56 8.40
C GLU A 11 7.84 -11.93 7.72
N CYS A 12 7.71 -11.93 6.40
CA CYS A 12 6.48 -11.46 5.77
C CYS A 12 6.20 -12.22 4.46
N PHE A 13 5.09 -12.93 4.40
CA PHE A 13 4.67 -13.62 3.17
C PHE A 13 3.94 -12.63 2.28
N THR A 14 4.56 -12.23 1.18
CA THR A 14 3.85 -11.54 0.10
C THR A 14 3.44 -12.61 -0.91
N LEU A 15 2.16 -12.98 -0.93
CA LEU A 15 1.61 -13.85 -1.94
C LEU A 15 1.41 -13.03 -3.22
N ARG A 16 2.26 -13.24 -4.21
CA ARG A 16 2.01 -12.72 -5.57
C ARG A 16 1.26 -13.77 -6.37
N ARG A 17 0.22 -13.36 -7.07
CA ARG A 17 -0.41 -14.13 -8.14
C ARG A 17 0.67 -14.63 -9.10
N ASN A 18 0.47 -15.76 -9.70
CA ASN A 18 1.38 -16.66 -10.41
C ASN A 18 2.47 -15.95 -11.30
N ARG A 19 3.57 -16.66 -11.66
CA ARG A 19 4.69 -16.14 -12.48
C ARG A 19 4.27 -15.51 -13.82
N ARG A 20 3.15 -15.93 -14.40
CA ARG A 20 2.66 -15.40 -15.67
C ARG A 20 2.10 -13.99 -15.49
N GLU A 21 1.33 -13.76 -14.43
CA GLU A 21 0.79 -12.43 -14.07
C GLU A 21 1.89 -11.48 -13.63
N ALA A 22 2.91 -11.98 -12.89
CA ALA A 22 4.08 -11.19 -12.54
C ALA A 22 4.85 -10.71 -13.77
N ARG A 23 5.02 -11.54 -14.80
CA ARG A 23 5.65 -11.15 -16.08
C ARG A 23 4.78 -10.19 -16.87
N GLN A 24 3.46 -10.38 -16.90
CA GLN A 24 2.55 -9.44 -17.54
C GLN A 24 2.61 -8.07 -16.87
N PHE A 25 2.65 -8.04 -15.52
CA PHE A 25 2.81 -6.81 -14.76
C PHE A 25 4.17 -6.13 -15.03
N GLN A 26 5.27 -6.88 -15.09
CA GLN A 26 6.58 -6.36 -15.47
C GLN A 26 6.59 -5.75 -16.88
N ASN A 27 5.92 -6.40 -17.83
CA ASN A 27 5.82 -5.90 -19.21
C ASN A 27 4.92 -4.67 -19.30
N ALA A 28 3.86 -4.60 -18.50
CA ALA A 28 2.96 -3.45 -18.45
C ALA A 28 3.60 -2.21 -17.80
N TYR A 29 4.55 -2.43 -16.89
CA TYR A 29 5.22 -1.36 -16.13
C TYR A 29 6.76 -1.48 -16.20
N PRO A 30 7.36 -1.39 -17.40
CA PRO A 30 8.80 -1.57 -17.57
C PRO A 30 9.63 -0.54 -16.81
N TRP A 31 9.05 0.64 -16.51
CA TRP A 31 9.68 1.69 -15.72
C TRP A 31 9.88 1.30 -14.24
N MET A 32 9.12 0.33 -13.71
CA MET A 32 9.30 -0.17 -12.33
C MET A 32 10.46 -1.15 -12.19
N TYR A 33 10.82 -1.84 -13.27
CA TYR A 33 11.77 -2.96 -13.25
C TYR A 33 13.03 -2.72 -14.08
N GLY A 34 13.10 -1.60 -14.78
CA GLY A 34 14.28 -1.20 -15.54
C GLY A 34 15.35 -0.57 -14.65
N ASP A 35 16.51 -0.27 -15.24
CA ASP A 35 17.66 0.34 -14.58
C ASP A 35 17.45 1.81 -14.15
N LYS A 36 16.19 2.22 -14.02
CA LYS A 36 15.76 3.59 -13.81
C LYS A 36 15.27 3.78 -12.39
N ARG A 37 15.69 4.86 -11.76
CA ARG A 37 15.35 5.19 -10.38
C ARG A 37 13.85 5.39 -10.23
N VAL A 38 13.22 4.53 -9.46
CA VAL A 38 11.83 4.69 -8.99
C VAL A 38 11.91 5.25 -7.58
N LYS A 39 11.22 6.35 -7.35
CA LYS A 39 11.09 6.93 -6.01
C LYS A 39 9.92 6.30 -5.28
N THR A 40 10.06 6.14 -3.98
CA THR A 40 8.97 5.71 -3.10
C THR A 40 8.73 6.80 -2.07
N VAL A 41 7.47 7.20 -1.94
CA VAL A 41 7.01 8.04 -0.85
C VAL A 41 6.04 7.26 0.02
N THR A 42 6.24 7.30 1.33
CA THR A 42 5.41 6.54 2.28
C THR A 42 4.58 7.51 3.12
N PHE A 43 3.27 7.34 3.08
CA PHE A 43 2.30 8.06 3.92
C PHE A 43 1.91 7.17 5.09
N ILE A 44 2.21 7.60 6.32
CA ILE A 44 1.71 6.98 7.55
C ILE A 44 0.37 7.63 7.85
N VAL A 45 -0.73 7.00 7.39
CA VAL A 45 -2.05 7.63 7.44
C VAL A 45 -2.71 7.57 8.81
N THR A 46 -2.36 6.56 9.62
CA THR A 46 -2.91 6.40 10.97
C THR A 46 -2.02 5.55 11.87
N HIS A 47 -2.05 5.80 13.16
CA HIS A 47 -1.50 4.91 14.19
C HIS A 47 -2.53 3.92 14.74
N GLN A 48 -3.81 4.08 14.36
CA GLN A 48 -4.86 3.15 14.75
C GLN A 48 -4.76 1.83 14.01
N CYS A 49 -5.11 0.76 14.70
CA CYS A 49 -5.25 -0.57 14.12
C CYS A 49 -6.38 -1.31 14.82
N ASN A 50 -7.13 -2.07 14.07
CA ASN A 50 -8.20 -2.93 14.58
C ASN A 50 -7.69 -4.29 15.10
N LEU A 51 -6.37 -4.56 14.98
CA LEU A 51 -5.71 -5.72 15.58
C LEU A 51 -4.79 -5.33 16.74
N ARG A 52 -4.44 -6.34 17.55
CA ARG A 52 -3.49 -6.27 18.67
C ARG A 52 -2.49 -7.42 18.57
N CYS A 53 -1.73 -7.40 17.46
CA CYS A 53 -0.72 -8.43 17.19
C CYS A 53 0.36 -8.42 18.30
N THR A 54 0.74 -9.61 18.79
CA THR A 54 1.67 -9.77 19.93
C THR A 54 3.07 -9.25 19.66
N TYR A 55 3.49 -9.22 18.41
CA TYR A 55 4.83 -8.77 17.96
C TYR A 55 4.80 -7.40 17.23
N CYS A 56 3.69 -6.66 17.35
CA CYS A 56 3.55 -5.40 16.63
C CYS A 56 4.61 -4.39 17.10
N TYR A 57 5.34 -3.80 16.16
CA TYR A 57 6.31 -2.74 16.47
C TYR A 57 5.64 -1.47 17.03
N GLU A 58 4.39 -1.22 16.63
CA GLU A 58 3.56 -0.12 17.11
C GLU A 58 2.89 -0.53 18.44
N HIS A 59 3.65 -0.56 19.54
CA HIS A 59 3.14 -0.97 20.85
C HIS A 59 2.11 0.01 21.43
N ASN A 60 2.33 1.32 21.19
CA ASN A 60 1.49 2.40 21.70
C ASN A 60 0.56 2.92 20.59
N LYS A 61 -0.43 2.10 20.22
CA LYS A 61 -1.43 2.53 19.24
C LYS A 61 -2.18 3.74 19.77
N SER A 62 -2.11 4.83 19.01
CA SER A 62 -2.79 6.08 19.36
C SER A 62 -3.90 6.34 18.32
N ASP A 63 -4.75 7.31 18.61
CA ASP A 63 -5.79 7.80 17.72
C ASP A 63 -5.27 8.83 16.70
N LYS A 64 -3.96 9.05 16.66
CA LYS A 64 -3.33 9.97 15.70
C LYS A 64 -3.55 9.48 14.28
N LYS A 65 -4.00 10.40 13.46
CA LYS A 65 -4.18 10.18 12.01
C LYS A 65 -3.77 11.41 11.23
N MET A 66 -3.36 11.18 9.99
CA MET A 66 -3.06 12.24 9.05
C MET A 66 -4.34 12.98 8.67
N THR A 67 -4.26 14.29 8.57
CA THR A 67 -5.35 15.08 8.01
C THR A 67 -5.22 15.19 6.49
N LEU A 68 -6.34 15.40 5.80
CA LEU A 68 -6.31 15.63 4.34
C LEU A 68 -5.45 16.85 3.98
N GLU A 69 -5.47 17.90 4.81
CA GLU A 69 -4.62 19.08 4.61
C GLU A 69 -3.13 18.73 4.65
N THR A 70 -2.73 17.89 5.62
CA THR A 70 -1.34 17.40 5.70
C THR A 70 -0.99 16.55 4.49
N ALA A 71 -1.87 15.64 4.07
CA ALA A 71 -1.66 14.80 2.90
C ALA A 71 -1.48 15.66 1.63
N LYS A 72 -2.34 16.68 1.43
CA LYS A 72 -2.21 17.63 0.31
C LYS A 72 -0.89 18.39 0.32
N LYS A 73 -0.47 18.90 1.48
CA LYS A 73 0.86 19.56 1.62
C LYS A 73 2.00 18.62 1.25
N CYS A 74 1.94 17.35 1.67
CA CYS A 74 2.93 16.35 1.28
C CYS A 74 2.92 16.13 -0.24
N VAL A 75 1.74 16.04 -0.86
CA VAL A 75 1.63 15.92 -2.32
C VAL A 75 2.20 17.15 -3.02
N ASP A 76 1.91 18.36 -2.57
CA ASP A 76 2.47 19.58 -3.17
C ASP A 76 4.00 19.61 -3.10
N LEU A 77 4.57 19.12 -1.98
CA LEU A 77 6.03 19.00 -1.84
C LEU A 77 6.62 18.01 -2.85
N LEU A 78 5.89 16.97 -3.28
CA LEU A 78 6.39 16.04 -4.31
C LEU A 78 6.61 16.73 -5.66
N PHE A 79 5.86 17.78 -5.95
CA PHE A 79 5.94 18.52 -7.20
C PHE A 79 6.70 19.86 -7.08
N ALA A 80 7.15 20.21 -5.87
CA ALA A 80 7.86 21.47 -5.67
C ALA A 80 9.26 21.42 -6.30
N GLU A 81 9.59 22.43 -7.11
CA GLU A 81 10.89 22.62 -7.76
C GLU A 81 11.82 23.41 -6.86
N ASP A 82 12.14 22.93 -5.66
CA ASP A 82 13.17 23.55 -4.85
C ASP A 82 14.41 22.63 -4.71
N ALA A 83 15.57 23.23 -4.44
CA ALA A 83 16.84 22.51 -4.39
C ALA A 83 16.89 21.45 -3.28
N ARG A 84 16.07 21.58 -2.21
CA ARG A 84 15.97 20.60 -1.12
C ARG A 84 15.11 19.40 -1.50
N ASN A 85 14.10 19.62 -2.35
CA ASN A 85 13.22 18.57 -2.83
C ASN A 85 13.81 17.83 -4.03
N SER A 86 14.66 18.49 -4.85
CA SER A 86 15.26 17.87 -6.03
C SER A 86 16.13 16.66 -5.70
N GLU A 87 16.84 16.68 -4.56
CA GLU A 87 17.64 15.53 -4.14
C GLU A 87 16.81 14.41 -3.50
N LEU A 88 15.71 14.77 -2.81
CA LEU A 88 14.93 13.81 -2.02
C LEU A 88 13.75 13.22 -2.81
N VAL A 89 13.06 14.02 -3.59
CA VAL A 89 11.78 13.60 -4.21
C VAL A 89 11.70 13.91 -5.70
N ASN A 90 12.04 15.12 -6.11
CA ASN A 90 11.91 15.58 -7.50
C ASN A 90 13.21 15.35 -8.29
N ASP A 91 13.72 14.13 -8.25
CA ASP A 91 14.82 13.73 -9.12
C ASP A 91 14.32 13.69 -10.57
N THR A 92 14.81 14.60 -11.40
CA THR A 92 14.46 14.67 -12.83
C THR A 92 14.77 13.37 -13.57
N GLU A 93 15.58 12.51 -12.98
CA GLU A 93 15.88 11.17 -13.46
C GLU A 93 14.90 10.10 -12.93
N ALA A 94 14.06 10.40 -11.94
CA ALA A 94 13.08 9.44 -11.44
C ALA A 94 11.96 9.25 -12.46
N HIS A 95 11.92 8.07 -13.06
CA HIS A 95 10.97 7.74 -14.12
C HIS A 95 9.58 7.42 -13.59
N GLY A 96 9.46 6.97 -12.34
CA GLY A 96 8.19 6.62 -11.74
C GLY A 96 8.14 6.87 -10.24
N LEU A 97 6.93 6.89 -9.70
CA LEU A 97 6.66 7.08 -8.28
C LEU A 97 5.86 5.92 -7.72
N ILE A 98 6.30 5.35 -6.61
CA ILE A 98 5.51 4.46 -5.77
C ILE A 98 4.99 5.28 -4.60
N ILE A 99 3.67 5.35 -4.47
CA ILE A 99 2.99 5.98 -3.35
C ILE A 99 2.53 4.86 -2.42
N GLU A 100 3.19 4.76 -1.28
CA GLU A 100 2.92 3.72 -0.30
C GLU A 100 2.10 4.28 0.85
N PHE A 101 1.02 3.57 1.21
CA PHE A 101 0.21 3.88 2.38
C PHE A 101 0.37 2.78 3.42
N ILE A 102 0.81 3.19 4.61
CA ILE A 102 0.99 2.33 5.77
C ILE A 102 0.38 2.97 7.01
N GLY A 103 0.46 2.27 8.13
CA GLY A 103 0.01 2.76 9.42
C GLY A 103 -0.13 1.61 10.41
N GLY A 104 -0.98 1.76 11.40
CA GLY A 104 -1.48 0.64 12.17
C GLY A 104 -2.29 -0.29 11.26
N GLU A 105 -3.41 0.21 10.72
CA GLU A 105 -4.16 -0.40 9.61
C GLU A 105 -4.60 0.72 8.64
N PRO A 106 -3.98 0.85 7.47
CA PRO A 106 -4.25 1.98 6.57
C PRO A 106 -5.67 2.01 6.03
N PHE A 107 -6.33 0.88 5.86
CA PHE A 107 -7.71 0.84 5.36
C PHE A 107 -8.76 1.39 6.34
N LEU A 108 -8.41 1.66 7.59
CA LEU A 108 -9.26 2.46 8.47
C LEU A 108 -9.45 3.90 7.95
N GLU A 109 -8.48 4.39 7.18
CA GLU A 109 -8.50 5.74 6.59
C GLU A 109 -8.64 5.70 5.05
N ILE A 110 -9.42 4.76 4.51
CA ILE A 110 -9.57 4.55 3.05
C ILE A 110 -10.05 5.81 2.32
N GLU A 111 -10.91 6.61 2.92
CA GLU A 111 -11.39 7.86 2.34
C GLU A 111 -10.28 8.92 2.24
N LEU A 112 -9.42 9.02 3.25
CA LEU A 112 -8.24 9.88 3.20
C LEU A 112 -7.28 9.43 2.11
N ILE A 113 -7.04 8.11 1.99
CA ILE A 113 -6.18 7.54 0.94
C ILE A 113 -6.74 7.87 -0.44
N ASP A 114 -8.03 7.67 -0.67
CA ASP A 114 -8.66 7.93 -1.96
C ASP A 114 -8.60 9.43 -2.33
N GLN A 115 -8.94 10.32 -1.39
CA GLN A 115 -8.86 11.77 -1.59
C GLN A 115 -7.41 12.25 -1.82
N THR A 116 -6.44 11.61 -1.17
CA THR A 116 -5.01 11.92 -1.38
C THR A 116 -4.59 11.54 -2.78
N MET A 117 -5.00 10.37 -3.26
CA MET A 117 -4.71 9.92 -4.62
C MET A 117 -5.39 10.75 -5.69
N GLU A 118 -6.65 11.16 -5.48
CA GLU A 118 -7.35 12.09 -6.38
C GLU A 118 -6.61 13.43 -6.46
N TYR A 119 -6.19 13.98 -5.33
CA TYR A 119 -5.44 15.22 -5.30
C TYR A 119 -4.10 15.09 -6.02
N PHE A 120 -3.35 14.00 -5.76
CA PHE A 120 -2.08 13.71 -6.44
C PHE A 120 -2.25 13.65 -7.97
N LEU A 121 -3.26 12.93 -8.46
CA LEU A 121 -3.50 12.79 -9.89
C LEU A 121 -3.90 14.12 -10.54
N ASN A 122 -4.75 14.90 -9.89
CA ASN A 122 -5.12 16.23 -10.37
C ASN A 122 -3.90 17.13 -10.49
N ARG A 123 -3.03 17.16 -9.46
CA ARG A 123 -1.78 17.94 -9.52
C ARG A 123 -0.84 17.45 -10.61
N ALA A 124 -0.69 16.13 -10.79
CA ALA A 124 0.14 15.56 -11.85
C ALA A 124 -0.38 15.89 -13.26
N ILE A 125 -1.71 15.96 -13.44
CA ILE A 125 -2.35 16.34 -14.70
C ILE A 125 -2.18 17.84 -14.95
N GLU A 126 -2.46 18.70 -13.96
CA GLU A 126 -2.33 20.15 -14.06
C GLU A 126 -0.91 20.58 -14.45
N LEU A 127 0.10 19.88 -13.93
CA LEU A 127 1.51 20.18 -14.19
C LEU A 127 2.06 19.41 -15.41
N ASP A 128 1.23 18.69 -16.14
CA ASP A 128 1.65 17.77 -17.23
C ASP A 128 2.83 16.87 -16.83
N HIS A 129 2.88 16.50 -15.54
CA HIS A 129 3.98 15.73 -14.98
C HIS A 129 3.93 14.27 -15.40
N ARG A 130 5.10 13.63 -15.60
CA ARG A 130 5.19 12.21 -16.00
C ARG A 130 4.47 11.25 -15.05
N TRP A 131 4.37 11.60 -13.76
CA TRP A 131 3.70 10.79 -12.74
C TRP A 131 2.19 10.69 -12.92
N ARG A 132 1.55 11.45 -13.81
CA ARG A 132 0.15 11.21 -14.19
C ARG A 132 -0.10 9.81 -14.76
N THR A 133 0.96 9.20 -15.33
CA THR A 133 0.91 7.86 -15.92
C THR A 133 1.94 6.89 -15.34
N GLN A 134 3.02 7.38 -14.73
CA GLN A 134 4.12 6.58 -14.20
C GLN A 134 4.09 6.55 -12.67
N TYR A 135 3.03 6.00 -12.11
CA TYR A 135 2.87 5.80 -10.67
C TYR A 135 2.32 4.43 -10.35
N MET A 136 2.55 3.97 -9.13
CA MET A 136 1.91 2.82 -8.50
C MET A 136 1.51 3.17 -7.07
N ILE A 137 0.42 2.59 -6.63
CA ILE A 137 -0.04 2.65 -5.25
C ILE A 137 0.35 1.33 -4.59
N ASN A 138 0.94 1.39 -3.40
CA ASN A 138 1.21 0.22 -2.58
C ASN A 138 0.52 0.37 -1.22
N ILE A 139 -0.21 -0.65 -0.78
CA ILE A 139 -0.87 -0.67 0.52
C ILE A 139 -0.53 -1.97 1.23
N SER A 140 0.02 -1.84 2.46
CA SER A 140 0.26 -2.99 3.33
C SER A 140 -0.82 -3.05 4.40
N THR A 141 -1.63 -4.11 4.39
CA THR A 141 -2.81 -4.27 5.26
C THR A 141 -2.80 -5.59 6.03
N ASN A 142 -3.49 -5.63 7.15
CA ASN A 142 -3.80 -6.88 7.85
C ASN A 142 -4.92 -7.71 7.18
N GLY A 143 -5.58 -7.15 6.16
CA GLY A 143 -6.59 -7.83 5.35
C GLY A 143 -7.95 -8.05 6.00
N THR A 144 -8.20 -7.55 7.21
CA THR A 144 -9.45 -7.84 7.93
C THR A 144 -10.65 -7.02 7.47
N LEU A 145 -10.42 -5.99 6.66
CA LEU A 145 -11.44 -5.03 6.21
C LEU A 145 -11.87 -5.25 4.74
N GLY A 146 -11.53 -6.38 4.13
CA GLY A 146 -11.79 -6.66 2.71
C GLY A 146 -13.27 -6.72 2.29
N GLU A 147 -14.20 -6.75 3.25
CA GLU A 147 -15.64 -6.71 2.97
C GLU A 147 -16.22 -5.29 2.93
N ASP A 148 -15.45 -4.28 3.30
CA ASP A 148 -15.88 -2.87 3.23
C ASP A 148 -16.02 -2.44 1.76
N GLU A 149 -17.22 -2.01 1.38
CA GLU A 149 -17.53 -1.60 0.01
C GLU A 149 -16.72 -0.36 -0.45
N ARG A 150 -16.26 0.48 0.48
CA ARG A 150 -15.40 1.63 0.15
C ARG A 150 -14.03 1.14 -0.32
N ILE A 151 -13.48 0.12 0.37
CA ILE A 151 -12.21 -0.51 0.01
C ILE A 151 -12.32 -1.23 -1.33
N ARG A 152 -13.40 -1.99 -1.57
CA ARG A 152 -13.65 -2.66 -2.85
C ARG A 152 -13.76 -1.67 -4.02
N ARG A 153 -14.46 -0.54 -3.81
CA ARG A 153 -14.54 0.53 -4.82
C ARG A 153 -13.18 1.14 -5.10
N PHE A 154 -12.39 1.39 -4.07
CA PHE A 154 -11.03 1.90 -4.21
C PHE A 154 -10.14 0.94 -5.00
N ILE A 155 -10.14 -0.36 -4.66
CA ILE A 155 -9.38 -1.38 -5.38
C ILE A 155 -9.78 -1.41 -6.86
N LYS A 156 -11.07 -1.39 -7.16
CA LYS A 156 -11.58 -1.35 -8.54
C LYS A 156 -11.22 -0.05 -9.27
N LYS A 157 -11.26 1.09 -8.58
CA LYS A 157 -10.93 2.41 -9.15
C LYS A 157 -9.49 2.48 -9.63
N TYR A 158 -8.58 1.87 -8.88
CA TYR A 158 -7.14 1.89 -9.18
C TYR A 158 -6.62 0.56 -9.72
N ASP A 159 -7.49 -0.26 -10.28
CA ASP A 159 -7.08 -1.54 -10.89
C ASP A 159 -5.95 -1.34 -11.91
N GLY A 160 -4.96 -2.23 -11.86
CA GLY A 160 -3.74 -2.12 -12.66
C GLY A 160 -2.71 -1.08 -12.16
N ARG A 161 -3.06 -0.22 -11.19
CA ARG A 161 -2.15 0.77 -10.56
C ARG A 161 -2.00 0.54 -9.06
N LEU A 162 -2.65 -0.45 -8.50
CA LEU A 162 -2.67 -0.75 -7.07
C LEU A 162 -2.05 -2.13 -6.80
N SER A 163 -1.14 -2.16 -5.84
CA SER A 163 -0.63 -3.37 -5.22
C SER A 163 -1.09 -3.41 -3.76
N VAL A 164 -1.83 -4.45 -3.40
CA VAL A 164 -2.25 -4.67 -2.01
C VAL A 164 -1.49 -5.86 -1.45
N SER A 165 -0.73 -5.63 -0.38
CA SER A 165 0.01 -6.66 0.34
C SER A 165 -0.75 -7.04 1.61
N VAL A 166 -1.31 -8.24 1.65
CA VAL A 166 -1.99 -8.77 2.84
C VAL A 166 -1.00 -9.56 3.68
N THR A 167 -0.89 -9.24 4.96
CA THR A 167 0.03 -9.94 5.88
C THR A 167 -0.63 -11.20 6.42
N ILE A 168 0.00 -12.36 6.17
CA ILE A 168 -0.42 -13.67 6.66
C ILE A 168 0.79 -14.40 7.25
N ASP A 169 0.69 -14.84 8.50
CA ASP A 169 1.78 -15.46 9.24
C ASP A 169 1.66 -17.02 9.20
N GLY A 170 1.68 -17.59 8.01
CA GLY A 170 1.66 -19.04 7.84
C GLY A 170 0.26 -19.67 8.01
N ALA A 171 0.20 -20.84 8.69
CA ALA A 171 -1.04 -21.55 8.93
C ALA A 171 -1.96 -20.81 9.91
N LYS A 172 -3.26 -21.14 9.89
CA LYS A 172 -4.28 -20.46 10.68
C LYS A 172 -3.94 -20.39 12.17
N GLU A 173 -3.48 -21.51 12.73
CA GLU A 173 -3.16 -21.62 14.15
C GLU A 173 -2.03 -20.66 14.55
N ALA A 174 -0.98 -20.58 13.73
CA ALA A 174 0.15 -19.70 13.96
C ALA A 174 -0.24 -18.21 13.79
N HIS A 175 -1.01 -17.91 12.75
CA HIS A 175 -1.52 -16.57 12.51
C HIS A 175 -2.43 -16.09 13.63
N ASP A 176 -3.43 -16.89 14.01
CA ASP A 176 -4.42 -16.54 15.03
C ASP A 176 -3.84 -16.48 16.44
N ALA A 177 -2.72 -17.19 16.70
CA ALA A 177 -1.99 -17.06 17.98
C ALA A 177 -1.32 -15.68 18.15
N CYS A 178 -0.99 -15.01 17.06
CA CYS A 178 -0.24 -13.76 17.08
C CYS A 178 -1.06 -12.54 16.65
N ARG A 179 -2.02 -12.71 15.73
CA ARG A 179 -2.79 -11.62 15.10
C ARG A 179 -4.23 -11.63 15.55
N VAL A 180 -4.45 -11.11 16.74
CA VAL A 180 -5.77 -11.05 17.38
C VAL A 180 -6.37 -9.65 17.33
N ASP A 181 -7.68 -9.57 17.38
CA ASP A 181 -8.41 -8.31 17.58
C ASP A 181 -8.47 -7.93 19.08
N LEU A 182 -9.16 -6.82 19.39
CA LEU A 182 -9.32 -6.35 20.77
C LEU A 182 -10.04 -7.33 21.69
N ALA A 183 -10.87 -8.23 21.13
CA ALA A 183 -11.58 -9.26 21.89
C ALA A 183 -10.80 -10.58 21.99
N GLY A 184 -9.59 -10.64 21.43
CA GLY A 184 -8.75 -11.84 21.42
C GLY A 184 -9.10 -12.85 20.31
N ASN A 185 -9.96 -12.48 19.36
CA ASN A 185 -10.31 -13.37 18.25
C ASN A 185 -9.22 -13.32 17.17
N GLY A 186 -8.92 -14.48 16.56
CA GLY A 186 -8.01 -14.58 15.43
C GLY A 186 -8.51 -13.83 14.18
N SER A 187 -7.62 -13.55 13.27
CA SER A 187 -7.92 -12.74 12.08
C SER A 187 -7.70 -13.47 10.76
N TYR A 188 -7.21 -14.71 10.76
CA TYR A 188 -6.82 -15.45 9.57
C TYR A 188 -7.91 -15.55 8.50
N ASP A 189 -9.11 -15.96 8.89
CA ASP A 189 -10.20 -16.21 7.93
C ASP A 189 -10.61 -14.91 7.21
N ARG A 190 -10.59 -13.78 7.92
CA ARG A 190 -10.84 -12.45 7.34
C ARG A 190 -9.74 -12.05 6.37
N ALA A 191 -8.47 -12.23 6.78
CA ALA A 191 -7.31 -11.90 5.97
C ALA A 191 -7.25 -12.75 4.68
N ILE A 192 -7.48 -14.06 4.77
CA ILE A 192 -7.53 -14.97 3.61
C ILE A 192 -8.68 -14.63 2.66
N LYS A 193 -9.84 -14.23 3.20
CA LYS A 193 -10.98 -13.81 2.38
C LYS A 193 -10.64 -12.61 1.51
N MET A 194 -10.02 -11.59 2.09
CA MET A 194 -9.53 -10.43 1.34
C MET A 194 -8.46 -10.84 0.33
N PHE A 195 -7.48 -11.62 0.73
CA PHE A 195 -6.39 -12.08 -0.14
C PHE A 195 -6.89 -12.78 -1.42
N ARG A 196 -7.98 -13.53 -1.32
CA ARG A 196 -8.60 -14.22 -2.47
C ARG A 196 -9.43 -13.30 -3.36
N ALA A 197 -9.80 -12.13 -2.88
CA ALA A 197 -10.67 -11.18 -3.56
C ALA A 197 -9.89 -10.07 -4.32
N VAL A 198 -8.61 -9.87 -4.00
CA VAL A 198 -7.66 -8.96 -4.65
C VAL A 198 -6.64 -9.76 -5.48
#